data_f4b6fb6feece998b14b3ea98672ddbeb
#
_entry.id   f4b6fb6feece998b14b3ea98672ddbeb
#
_cell.length_a   1.000
_cell.length_b   1.000
_cell.length_c   1.000
_cell.angle_alpha   90.00
_cell.angle_beta   90.00
_cell.angle_gamma   90.00
#
_symmetry.space_group_name_H-M   'P 1'
#
loop_
_entity.id
_entity.type
_entity.pdbx_description
1 polymer ?
#
loop_
_entity_poly.entity_id
_entity_poly.type
_entity_poly.pdbx_seq_one_letter_code
_entity_poly.pdbx_strand_id
1 'polypeptide(L)'
;MFIEDLIGKTVEDEYLGEHVIKSVISEGGQGVVCSTKDNSIVLKFCFGNAKALISKEENQDLYKQKTNEIKAVYLNPFPENLHLAYPVAILKNYAGYVMRLLDGMENCNALAEMNTYPQTGSYRRRFELFSRAACVLSQIHSNGMVYCDISPSNMFVTKNAQGKNQNMWFIDSDNVYILSDKNKRYVYTPRYAAPEIINQKSPCTQYSDVYSFAVVTFEALACNHPFEGNKISGGWDVESCAWDATITKTVPHKVQTKSGVDPLYGGNIPWIEDLQDTSNHTTNGLPRQFFLNDELSKLYNKTFDENGRKNPQKRPTIYFWAKAFAKASDTTVSCSDPTCSMSHIFNKQTDLVSNKCPFCDKELGKILIIKSQDSVVFTREIEEGQVVEVPERVFVPFDMIKNPLPLLSIKLENNFLMLKKSQTSTADKTSIFCDGKEIYNKLFDSSAACEITINARTFTIEIGGAK
;
A
#
# COMPACT_ATOMS: atom_id res chain seq x y z
N MET A 1 19.98 2.60 31.27
CA MET A 1 18.86 1.67 31.62
C MET A 1 18.43 0.92 30.37
N PHE A 2 18.11 -0.37 30.49
CA PHE A 2 17.64 -1.21 29.40
C PHE A 2 16.17 -1.61 29.58
N ILE A 3 15.53 -2.09 28.52
CA ILE A 3 14.09 -2.39 28.58
C ILE A 3 13.77 -3.54 29.54
N GLU A 4 14.67 -4.50 29.68
CA GLU A 4 14.55 -5.62 30.60
C GLU A 4 14.34 -5.17 32.06
N ASP A 5 14.94 -4.02 32.42
CA ASP A 5 14.81 -3.42 33.74
C ASP A 5 13.41 -2.87 34.00
N LEU A 6 12.61 -2.66 32.97
CA LEU A 6 11.25 -2.10 33.04
C LEU A 6 10.14 -3.15 32.92
N ILE A 7 10.45 -4.38 32.54
CA ILE A 7 9.44 -5.44 32.45
C ILE A 7 8.80 -5.68 33.84
N GLY A 8 7.48 -5.68 33.88
CA GLY A 8 6.70 -5.78 35.12
C GLY A 8 6.53 -4.49 35.90
N LYS A 9 7.24 -3.42 35.53
CA LYS A 9 7.12 -2.09 36.16
C LYS A 9 6.04 -1.25 35.48
N THR A 10 5.59 -0.21 36.21
CA THR A 10 4.64 0.79 35.74
C THR A 10 5.41 2.01 35.21
N VAL A 11 5.01 2.52 34.05
CA VAL A 11 5.44 3.81 33.50
C VAL A 11 4.23 4.73 33.35
N GLU A 12 4.44 6.03 33.46
CA GLU A 12 3.39 7.05 33.35
C GLU A 12 3.48 7.76 32.00
N ASP A 13 2.34 8.15 31.44
CA ASP A 13 2.24 9.10 30.35
C ASP A 13 2.03 10.55 30.86
N GLU A 14 1.98 11.51 29.95
CA GLU A 14 1.83 12.93 30.28
C GLU A 14 0.43 13.28 30.87
N TYR A 15 -0.54 12.39 30.74
CA TYR A 15 -1.91 12.53 31.30
C TYR A 15 -2.08 11.77 32.62
N LEU A 16 -0.99 11.28 33.22
CA LEU A 16 -0.97 10.46 34.43
C LEU A 16 -1.61 9.07 34.26
N GLY A 17 -1.74 8.61 33.02
CA GLY A 17 -2.11 7.23 32.72
C GLY A 17 -0.97 6.28 33.11
N GLU A 18 -1.30 5.23 33.85
CA GLU A 18 -0.35 4.21 34.30
C GLU A 18 -0.37 2.99 33.38
N HIS A 19 0.80 2.58 32.89
CA HIS A 19 0.97 1.47 31.95
C HIS A 19 1.95 0.44 32.52
N VAL A 20 1.49 -0.77 32.81
CA VAL A 20 2.35 -1.86 33.27
C VAL A 20 2.93 -2.58 32.05
N ILE A 21 4.23 -2.61 31.91
CA ILE A 21 4.96 -3.29 30.82
C ILE A 21 4.89 -4.79 31.06
N LYS A 22 4.40 -5.54 30.05
CA LYS A 22 4.23 -6.99 30.13
C LYS A 22 5.38 -7.74 29.46
N SER A 23 5.71 -7.42 28.24
CA SER A 23 6.77 -8.07 27.46
C SER A 23 7.20 -7.21 26.27
N VAL A 24 8.36 -7.49 25.74
CA VAL A 24 8.81 -6.94 24.45
C VAL A 24 8.05 -7.66 23.32
N ILE A 25 7.50 -6.88 22.37
CA ILE A 25 6.88 -7.38 21.14
C ILE A 25 7.89 -7.37 19.99
N SER A 26 8.59 -6.24 19.81
CA SER A 26 9.59 -6.08 18.76
C SER A 26 10.66 -5.09 19.18
N GLU A 27 11.87 -5.28 18.67
CA GLU A 27 13.00 -4.41 18.90
C GLU A 27 13.69 -4.11 17.57
N GLY A 28 13.97 -2.83 17.31
CA GLY A 28 14.64 -2.34 16.11
C GLY A 28 15.88 -1.52 16.42
N GLY A 29 16.47 -0.92 15.41
CA GLY A 29 17.63 -0.05 15.58
C GLY A 29 17.33 1.27 16.31
N GLN A 30 16.10 1.75 16.25
CA GLN A 30 15.70 3.06 16.78
C GLN A 30 14.91 2.97 18.10
N GLY A 31 14.42 1.78 18.48
CA GLY A 31 13.60 1.65 19.67
C GLY A 31 13.03 0.25 19.87
N VAL A 32 12.23 0.11 20.91
CA VAL A 32 11.58 -1.14 21.30
C VAL A 32 10.09 -0.92 21.54
N VAL A 33 9.26 -1.86 21.07
CA VAL A 33 7.82 -1.87 21.29
C VAL A 33 7.47 -2.93 22.32
N CYS A 34 6.70 -2.53 23.33
CA CYS A 34 6.31 -3.36 24.46
C CYS A 34 4.78 -3.49 24.55
N SER A 35 4.31 -4.69 24.87
CA SER A 35 2.93 -4.92 25.29
C SER A 35 2.70 -4.41 26.71
N THR A 36 1.44 -4.07 27.00
CA THR A 36 1.02 -3.67 28.34
C THR A 36 -0.02 -4.65 28.89
N LYS A 37 -0.47 -4.43 30.14
CA LYS A 37 -1.63 -5.16 30.68
C LYS A 37 -2.92 -4.82 29.94
N ASP A 38 -3.03 -3.62 29.38
CA ASP A 38 -4.09 -3.24 28.46
C ASP A 38 -3.77 -3.76 27.06
N ASN A 39 -4.55 -4.74 26.58
CA ASN A 39 -4.35 -5.37 25.29
C ASN A 39 -4.73 -4.46 24.08
N SER A 40 -5.23 -3.26 24.30
CA SER A 40 -5.59 -2.31 23.22
C SER A 40 -4.46 -1.38 22.83
N ILE A 41 -3.40 -1.28 23.67
CA ILE A 41 -2.28 -0.35 23.50
C ILE A 41 -0.92 -1.03 23.63
N VAL A 42 0.07 -0.39 23.05
CA VAL A 42 1.49 -0.72 23.18
C VAL A 42 2.29 0.54 23.48
N LEU A 43 3.46 0.35 24.06
CA LEU A 43 4.42 1.42 24.35
C LEU A 43 5.61 1.29 23.40
N LYS A 44 6.00 2.38 22.75
CA LYS A 44 7.27 2.46 22.03
C LYS A 44 8.23 3.35 22.81
N PHE A 45 9.44 2.81 23.06
CA PHE A 45 10.55 3.54 23.68
C PHE A 45 11.63 3.78 22.63
N CYS A 46 12.21 4.98 22.61
CA CYS A 46 13.33 5.32 21.75
C CYS A 46 14.65 4.91 22.37
N PHE A 47 15.56 4.44 21.52
CA PHE A 47 16.93 4.13 21.91
C PHE A 47 17.87 5.31 21.71
N GLY A 48 18.81 5.44 22.65
CA GLY A 48 20.03 6.20 22.51
C GLY A 48 21.20 5.29 22.06
N ASN A 49 22.40 5.64 22.52
CA ASN A 49 23.58 4.85 22.22
C ASN A 49 23.51 3.45 22.87
N ALA A 50 24.05 2.44 22.17
CA ALA A 50 24.14 1.06 22.66
C ALA A 50 22.78 0.46 23.08
N LYS A 51 21.67 0.87 22.45
CA LYS A 51 20.30 0.45 22.76
C LYS A 51 19.82 0.75 24.18
N ALA A 52 20.47 1.69 24.87
CA ALA A 52 19.95 2.20 26.13
C ALA A 52 18.70 3.04 25.91
N LEU A 53 17.71 2.95 26.81
CA LEU A 53 16.52 3.79 26.75
C LEU A 53 16.91 5.25 27.02
N ILE A 54 16.31 6.16 26.25
CA ILE A 54 16.50 7.60 26.48
C ILE A 54 15.58 8.01 27.62
N SER A 55 16.16 8.23 28.81
CA SER A 55 15.42 8.68 29.99
C SER A 55 15.70 10.15 30.28
N LYS A 56 14.72 10.80 30.92
CA LYS A 56 14.82 12.19 31.37
C LYS A 56 15.90 12.36 32.43
N GLU A 57 16.10 11.34 33.26
CA GLU A 57 17.08 11.36 34.39
C GLU A 57 18.53 11.23 33.90
N GLU A 58 18.77 10.30 32.93
CA GLU A 58 20.15 10.01 32.48
C GLU A 58 20.63 10.96 31.39
N ASN A 59 19.73 11.46 30.50
CA ASN A 59 20.09 12.36 29.40
C ASN A 59 18.95 13.32 29.06
N GLN A 60 18.86 14.43 29.79
CA GLN A 60 17.78 15.39 29.68
C GLN A 60 17.72 16.06 28.31
N ASP A 61 18.84 16.33 27.66
CA ASP A 61 18.87 17.04 26.37
C ASP A 61 18.40 16.13 25.24
N LEU A 62 18.89 14.91 25.18
CA LEU A 62 18.47 13.91 24.20
C LEU A 62 16.99 13.53 24.41
N TYR A 63 16.56 13.39 25.68
CA TYR A 63 15.15 13.19 26.03
C TYR A 63 14.28 14.32 25.49
N LYS A 64 14.64 15.60 25.75
CA LYS A 64 13.90 16.77 25.23
C LYS A 64 13.84 16.78 23.71
N GLN A 65 14.98 16.54 23.06
CA GLN A 65 15.05 16.50 21.60
C GLN A 65 14.08 15.44 21.04
N LYS A 66 14.20 14.19 21.49
CA LYS A 66 13.36 13.08 20.99
C LYS A 66 11.89 13.27 21.33
N THR A 67 11.58 13.73 22.54
CA THR A 67 10.21 14.04 22.95
C THR A 67 9.59 15.14 22.09
N ASN A 68 10.34 16.18 21.71
CA ASN A 68 9.86 17.21 20.81
C ASN A 68 9.61 16.71 19.38
N GLU A 69 10.44 15.80 18.88
CA GLU A 69 10.21 15.13 17.59
C GLU A 69 8.90 14.32 17.61
N ILE A 70 8.65 13.55 18.67
CA ILE A 70 7.39 12.79 18.85
C ILE A 70 6.20 13.75 19.00
N LYS A 71 6.33 14.85 19.75
CA LYS A 71 5.28 15.87 19.93
C LYS A 71 4.88 16.54 18.63
N ALA A 72 5.80 16.77 17.71
CA ALA A 72 5.49 17.34 16.41
C ALA A 72 4.52 16.45 15.59
N VAL A 73 4.64 15.13 15.71
CA VAL A 73 3.70 14.18 15.10
C VAL A 73 2.39 14.12 15.91
N TYR A 74 2.49 13.99 17.24
CA TYR A 74 1.33 13.90 18.13
C TYR A 74 0.38 15.09 18.05
N LEU A 75 0.91 16.32 17.95
CA LEU A 75 0.11 17.55 17.88
C LEU A 75 -0.46 17.85 16.49
N ASN A 76 -0.13 17.02 15.49
CA ASN A 76 -0.68 17.22 14.15
C ASN A 76 -2.13 16.75 14.09
N PRO A 77 -3.05 17.56 13.56
CA PRO A 77 -4.45 17.19 13.41
C PRO A 77 -4.68 16.18 12.28
N PHE A 78 -4.19 14.97 12.43
CA PHE A 78 -4.52 13.89 11.50
C PHE A 78 -6.01 13.54 11.59
N PRO A 79 -6.65 13.14 10.46
CA PRO A 79 -7.99 12.60 10.48
C PRO A 79 -8.09 11.37 11.40
N GLU A 80 -9.17 11.26 12.16
CA GLU A 80 -9.39 10.16 13.13
C GLU A 80 -9.24 8.75 12.51
N ASN A 81 -9.57 8.63 11.21
CA ASN A 81 -9.52 7.36 10.48
C ASN A 81 -8.26 7.19 9.62
N LEU A 82 -7.21 7.99 9.85
CA LEU A 82 -5.95 7.82 9.15
C LEU A 82 -5.29 6.52 9.61
N HIS A 83 -4.99 5.65 8.67
CA HIS A 83 -4.31 4.38 8.95
C HIS A 83 -2.79 4.59 9.15
N LEU A 84 -2.46 5.38 10.15
CA LEU A 84 -1.13 5.64 10.66
C LEU A 84 -1.10 5.34 12.16
N ALA A 85 -0.20 4.49 12.61
CA ALA A 85 0.02 4.25 14.04
C ALA A 85 0.83 5.43 14.62
N TYR A 86 0.12 6.45 15.09
CA TYR A 86 0.71 7.65 15.68
C TYR A 86 0.57 7.67 17.20
N PRO A 87 1.37 8.50 17.89
CA PRO A 87 1.29 8.66 19.34
C PRO A 87 -0.10 9.11 19.79
N VAL A 88 -0.65 8.45 20.82
CA VAL A 88 -1.90 8.86 21.49
C VAL A 88 -1.63 9.53 22.84
N ALA A 89 -0.47 9.27 23.45
CA ALA A 89 0.06 9.94 24.62
C ALA A 89 1.58 9.81 24.63
N ILE A 90 2.28 10.71 25.32
CA ILE A 90 3.74 10.75 25.41
C ILE A 90 4.18 10.26 26.78
N LEU A 91 5.23 9.45 26.84
CA LEU A 91 5.76 8.95 28.11
C LEU A 91 6.46 10.07 28.90
N LYS A 92 6.18 10.15 30.20
CA LYS A 92 6.62 11.25 31.09
C LYS A 92 8.12 11.25 31.38
N ASN A 93 8.73 10.08 31.56
CA ASN A 93 10.12 9.94 32.01
C ASN A 93 11.06 9.30 30.97
N TYR A 94 10.52 8.83 29.87
CA TYR A 94 11.26 8.20 28.78
C TYR A 94 10.89 8.86 27.45
N ALA A 95 11.85 8.98 26.55
CA ALA A 95 11.55 9.33 25.17
C ALA A 95 10.81 8.18 24.52
N GLY A 96 9.50 8.32 24.38
CA GLY A 96 8.62 7.29 23.89
C GLY A 96 7.17 7.71 23.98
N TYR A 97 6.28 6.82 23.55
CA TYR A 97 4.86 7.12 23.44
C TYR A 97 3.98 5.88 23.58
N VAL A 98 2.72 6.14 23.88
CA VAL A 98 1.64 5.17 23.83
C VAL A 98 1.03 5.20 22.44
N MET A 99 0.75 4.05 21.85
CA MET A 99 0.02 3.92 20.59
C MET A 99 -0.96 2.75 20.64
N ARG A 100 -1.91 2.73 19.69
CA ARG A 100 -2.87 1.63 19.57
C ARG A 100 -2.16 0.34 19.11
N LEU A 101 -2.53 -0.79 19.70
CA LEU A 101 -2.13 -2.10 19.18
C LEU A 101 -2.91 -2.39 17.88
N LEU A 102 -2.20 -2.76 16.84
CA LEU A 102 -2.78 -3.22 15.58
C LEU A 102 -2.98 -4.74 15.62
N ASP A 103 -4.09 -5.18 16.20
CA ASP A 103 -4.43 -6.61 16.26
C ASP A 103 -4.93 -7.14 14.90
N GLY A 104 -4.67 -8.42 14.62
CA GLY A 104 -5.06 -9.06 13.35
C GLY A 104 -4.33 -8.53 12.10
N MET A 105 -3.22 -7.83 12.29
CA MET A 105 -2.37 -7.31 11.22
C MET A 105 -1.07 -8.12 11.09
N GLU A 106 -0.49 -8.11 9.91
CA GLU A 106 0.80 -8.70 9.61
C GLU A 106 1.66 -7.76 8.76
N ASN A 107 2.96 -8.03 8.73
CA ASN A 107 3.90 -7.25 7.94
C ASN A 107 3.62 -7.36 6.44
N CYS A 108 3.75 -6.26 5.70
CA CYS A 108 3.52 -6.19 4.26
C CYS A 108 4.44 -7.11 3.44
N ASN A 109 5.55 -7.58 3.99
CA ASN A 109 6.40 -8.59 3.35
C ASN A 109 5.61 -9.82 2.89
N ALA A 110 4.59 -10.23 3.64
CA ALA A 110 3.72 -11.34 3.28
C ALA A 110 3.06 -11.20 1.89
N LEU A 111 2.93 -9.98 1.37
CA LEU A 111 2.36 -9.73 0.05
C LEU A 111 3.34 -10.01 -1.10
N ALA A 112 4.65 -10.11 -0.85
CA ALA A 112 5.64 -10.36 -1.90
C ALA A 112 6.10 -11.83 -1.95
N GLU A 113 5.49 -12.70 -1.15
CA GLU A 113 5.76 -14.12 -1.08
C GLU A 113 5.07 -14.88 -2.23
N MET A 114 5.86 -15.43 -3.17
CA MET A 114 5.32 -16.12 -4.35
C MET A 114 4.52 -17.37 -3.97
N ASN A 115 5.00 -18.14 -2.99
CA ASN A 115 4.37 -19.42 -2.60
C ASN A 115 2.99 -19.24 -1.95
N THR A 116 2.72 -18.10 -1.33
CA THR A 116 1.45 -17.76 -0.66
C THR A 116 0.65 -16.69 -1.40
N TYR A 117 1.06 -16.36 -2.63
CA TYR A 117 0.48 -15.25 -3.40
C TYR A 117 -1.04 -15.37 -3.61
N PRO A 118 -1.59 -16.53 -3.99
CA PRO A 118 -3.05 -16.71 -4.10
C PRO A 118 -3.75 -16.59 -2.75
N GLN A 119 -3.20 -17.21 -1.70
CA GLN A 119 -3.77 -17.22 -0.34
C GLN A 119 -3.81 -15.84 0.29
N THR A 120 -2.86 -14.98 -0.08
CA THR A 120 -2.84 -13.55 0.34
C THR A 120 -3.70 -12.65 -0.54
N GLY A 121 -4.59 -13.19 -1.40
CA GLY A 121 -5.61 -12.46 -2.15
C GLY A 121 -5.16 -11.94 -3.51
N SER A 122 -4.03 -12.42 -4.04
CA SER A 122 -3.52 -12.15 -5.37
C SER A 122 -3.48 -10.64 -5.72
N TYR A 123 -3.59 -10.27 -7.01
CA TYR A 123 -3.43 -8.88 -7.47
C TYR A 123 -4.56 -7.96 -7.01
N ARG A 124 -5.83 -8.40 -7.03
CA ARG A 124 -6.97 -7.55 -6.68
C ARG A 124 -6.81 -6.95 -5.28
N ARG A 125 -6.48 -7.79 -4.30
CA ARG A 125 -6.27 -7.33 -2.93
C ARG A 125 -5.09 -6.36 -2.83
N ARG A 126 -3.98 -6.66 -3.50
CA ARG A 126 -2.79 -5.78 -3.51
C ARG A 126 -3.11 -4.40 -4.05
N PHE A 127 -3.80 -4.32 -5.17
CA PHE A 127 -4.24 -3.04 -5.75
C PHE A 127 -5.13 -2.24 -4.80
N GLU A 128 -6.09 -2.89 -4.15
CA GLU A 128 -6.96 -2.22 -3.17
C GLU A 128 -6.17 -1.71 -1.97
N LEU A 129 -5.29 -2.53 -1.40
CA LEU A 129 -4.44 -2.15 -0.27
C LEU A 129 -3.49 -1.00 -0.64
N PHE A 130 -2.85 -1.05 -1.82
CA PHE A 130 -1.93 -0.01 -2.27
C PHE A 130 -2.65 1.31 -2.61
N SER A 131 -3.85 1.24 -3.15
CA SER A 131 -4.69 2.43 -3.31
C SER A 131 -4.94 3.11 -1.97
N ARG A 132 -5.34 2.35 -0.93
CA ARG A 132 -5.58 2.86 0.42
C ARG A 132 -4.31 3.42 1.06
N ALA A 133 -3.19 2.71 0.94
CA ALA A 133 -1.90 3.19 1.44
C ALA A 133 -1.48 4.51 0.79
N ALA A 134 -1.67 4.63 -0.54
CA ALA A 134 -1.41 5.88 -1.25
C ALA A 134 -2.32 7.03 -0.79
N CYS A 135 -3.58 6.75 -0.44
CA CYS A 135 -4.49 7.73 0.16
C CYS A 135 -3.97 8.20 1.53
N VAL A 136 -3.47 7.30 2.37
CA VAL A 136 -2.87 7.68 3.67
C VAL A 136 -1.65 8.58 3.47
N LEU A 137 -0.72 8.18 2.59
CA LEU A 137 0.45 9.00 2.27
C LEU A 137 0.08 10.38 1.71
N SER A 138 -0.96 10.44 0.88
CA SER A 138 -1.43 11.73 0.36
C SER A 138 -1.94 12.66 1.46
N GLN A 139 -2.62 12.12 2.46
CA GLN A 139 -3.06 12.90 3.60
C GLN A 139 -1.87 13.37 4.47
N ILE A 140 -0.84 12.55 4.65
CA ILE A 140 0.42 12.94 5.31
C ILE A 140 1.07 14.09 4.52
N HIS A 141 1.23 13.94 3.21
CA HIS A 141 1.86 14.94 2.33
C HIS A 141 1.05 16.25 2.27
N SER A 142 -0.30 16.20 2.27
CA SER A 142 -1.14 17.39 2.24
C SER A 142 -1.07 18.22 3.54
N ASN A 143 -0.67 17.58 4.65
CA ASN A 143 -0.37 18.26 5.91
C ASN A 143 1.09 18.78 5.98
N GLY A 144 1.83 18.82 4.86
CA GLY A 144 3.20 19.28 4.81
C GLY A 144 4.21 18.34 5.47
N MET A 145 3.84 17.08 5.66
CA MET A 145 4.68 16.07 6.29
C MET A 145 5.24 15.07 5.28
N VAL A 146 6.33 14.40 5.65
CA VAL A 146 7.00 13.33 4.92
C VAL A 146 7.14 12.13 5.84
N TYR A 147 6.88 10.93 5.32
CA TYR A 147 6.95 9.70 6.12
C TYR A 147 8.39 9.19 6.29
N CYS A 148 9.25 9.35 5.28
CA CYS A 148 10.68 9.05 5.19
C CYS A 148 11.03 7.58 4.96
N ASP A 149 10.66 6.68 5.87
CA ASP A 149 11.13 5.27 5.87
C ASP A 149 10.03 4.31 5.41
N ILE A 150 9.58 4.48 4.16
CA ILE A 150 8.65 3.54 3.56
C ILE A 150 9.40 2.26 3.19
N SER A 151 9.03 1.18 3.87
CA SER A 151 9.51 -0.18 3.62
C SER A 151 8.43 -1.18 4.00
N PRO A 152 8.47 -2.42 3.50
CA PRO A 152 7.47 -3.42 3.87
C PRO A 152 7.40 -3.70 5.37
N SER A 153 8.49 -3.52 6.11
CA SER A 153 8.54 -3.69 7.58
C SER A 153 7.76 -2.61 8.34
N ASN A 154 7.61 -1.41 7.74
CA ASN A 154 6.88 -0.29 8.32
C ASN A 154 5.44 -0.17 7.80
N MET A 155 4.98 -1.17 7.06
CA MET A 155 3.62 -1.26 6.52
C MET A 155 2.97 -2.57 6.98
N PHE A 156 1.80 -2.47 7.58
CA PHE A 156 1.05 -3.62 8.09
C PHE A 156 -0.25 -3.79 7.32
N VAL A 157 -0.60 -5.02 7.03
CA VAL A 157 -1.82 -5.37 6.28
C VAL A 157 -2.73 -6.26 7.12
N THR A 158 -4.03 -6.19 6.90
CA THR A 158 -4.98 -7.11 7.52
C THR A 158 -4.59 -8.55 7.19
N LYS A 159 -4.39 -9.39 8.20
CA LYS A 159 -3.93 -10.77 8.03
C LYS A 159 -4.93 -11.65 7.28
N ASN A 160 -6.23 -11.50 7.58
CA ASN A 160 -7.27 -12.25 6.90
C ASN A 160 -7.56 -11.70 5.51
N ALA A 161 -7.02 -12.31 4.47
CA ALA A 161 -7.20 -11.91 3.08
C ALA A 161 -8.65 -11.98 2.58
N GLN A 162 -9.48 -12.82 3.18
CA GLN A 162 -10.90 -13.01 2.82
C GLN A 162 -11.85 -12.11 3.63
N GLY A 163 -11.33 -11.37 4.61
CA GLY A 163 -12.12 -10.46 5.44
C GLY A 163 -12.65 -9.26 4.64
N LYS A 164 -13.84 -8.77 5.00
CA LYS A 164 -14.44 -7.58 4.36
C LYS A 164 -13.66 -6.29 4.61
N ASN A 165 -12.99 -6.19 5.76
CA ASN A 165 -12.26 -4.99 6.16
C ASN A 165 -10.77 -5.14 5.83
N GLN A 166 -10.41 -4.87 4.58
CA GLN A 166 -9.02 -4.87 4.14
C GLN A 166 -8.39 -3.50 4.40
N ASN A 167 -7.36 -3.44 5.23
CA ASN A 167 -6.68 -2.20 5.57
C ASN A 167 -5.17 -2.37 5.47
N MET A 168 -4.49 -1.26 5.18
CA MET A 168 -3.05 -1.12 5.28
C MET A 168 -2.73 0.04 6.21
N TRP A 169 -1.83 -0.20 7.16
CA TRP A 169 -1.41 0.76 8.16
C TRP A 169 0.07 1.07 8.01
N PHE A 170 0.41 2.33 8.15
CA PHE A 170 1.78 2.74 8.36
C PHE A 170 2.08 2.74 9.86
N ILE A 171 3.26 2.23 10.24
CA ILE A 171 3.76 2.24 11.61
C ILE A 171 5.02 3.11 11.69
N ASP A 172 5.66 3.22 12.86
CA ASP A 172 6.88 4.01 13.02
C ASP A 172 6.74 5.50 12.66
N SER A 173 5.66 6.12 13.14
CA SER A 173 5.36 7.54 12.91
C SER A 173 6.41 8.53 13.46
N ASP A 174 7.34 8.10 14.31
CA ASP A 174 8.47 8.92 14.78
C ASP A 174 9.48 9.25 13.67
N ASN A 175 9.41 8.58 12.53
CA ASN A 175 10.15 8.97 11.33
C ASN A 175 9.46 10.08 10.51
N VAL A 176 8.18 10.35 10.76
CA VAL A 176 7.43 11.44 10.12
C VAL A 176 7.98 12.79 10.57
N TYR A 177 8.18 13.71 9.63
CA TYR A 177 8.61 15.06 9.98
C TYR A 177 7.94 16.14 9.10
N ILE A 178 7.91 17.37 9.59
CA ILE A 178 7.35 18.52 8.88
C ILE A 178 8.40 19.10 7.93
N LEU A 179 8.04 19.28 6.64
CA LEU A 179 8.94 19.79 5.59
C LEU A 179 9.53 21.17 5.89
N SER A 180 8.85 21.98 6.73
CA SER A 180 9.32 23.29 7.18
C SER A 180 10.37 23.20 8.29
N ASP A 181 10.63 22.02 8.84
CA ASP A 181 11.62 21.80 9.89
C ASP A 181 13.03 22.06 9.33
N LYS A 182 13.84 22.81 10.10
CA LYS A 182 15.24 23.06 9.76
C LYS A 182 16.12 21.84 9.88
N ASN A 183 15.64 20.80 10.60
CA ASN A 183 16.35 19.54 10.81
C ASN A 183 16.11 18.61 9.63
N LYS A 184 17.11 18.48 8.76
CA LYS A 184 17.10 17.55 7.63
C LYS A 184 17.14 16.11 8.14
N ARG A 185 16.22 15.25 7.67
CA ARG A 185 16.20 13.84 8.00
C ARG A 185 16.69 12.97 6.84
N TYR A 186 17.46 11.95 7.18
CA TYR A 186 18.02 10.95 6.27
C TYR A 186 17.79 9.54 6.84
N VAL A 187 16.55 9.30 7.30
CA VAL A 187 16.14 7.97 7.79
C VAL A 187 15.61 7.17 6.62
N TYR A 188 16.14 5.97 6.42
CA TYR A 188 15.72 5.14 5.30
C TYR A 188 16.18 3.68 5.46
N THR A 189 15.46 2.79 4.80
CA THR A 189 15.85 1.40 4.58
C THR A 189 16.53 1.30 3.20
N PRO A 190 17.83 0.97 3.09
CA PRO A 190 18.62 1.12 1.85
C PRO A 190 17.97 0.53 0.59
N ARG A 191 17.42 -0.69 0.68
CA ARG A 191 16.79 -1.41 -0.43
C ARG A 191 15.60 -0.65 -1.05
N TYR A 192 14.92 0.20 -0.28
CA TYR A 192 13.70 0.91 -0.70
C TYR A 192 13.91 2.41 -0.90
N ALA A 193 15.06 2.92 -0.46
CA ALA A 193 15.30 4.36 -0.45
C ALA A 193 15.54 4.94 -1.86
N ALA A 194 15.12 6.19 -2.01
CA ALA A 194 15.38 6.94 -3.23
C ALA A 194 16.88 7.26 -3.39
N PRO A 195 17.40 7.28 -4.64
CA PRO A 195 18.83 7.51 -4.90
C PRO A 195 19.39 8.79 -4.30
N GLU A 196 18.61 9.87 -4.26
CA GLU A 196 19.03 11.14 -3.68
C GLU A 196 19.23 11.07 -2.17
N ILE A 197 18.51 10.17 -1.50
CA ILE A 197 18.64 9.95 -0.05
C ILE A 197 19.89 9.10 0.24
N ILE A 198 20.04 7.99 -0.48
CA ILE A 198 21.21 7.09 -0.35
C ILE A 198 22.50 7.87 -0.59
N ASN A 199 22.51 8.72 -1.62
CA ASN A 199 23.68 9.53 -2.00
C ASN A 199 23.80 10.82 -1.17
N GLN A 200 22.94 11.05 -0.17
CA GLN A 200 22.92 12.24 0.71
C GLN A 200 22.84 13.58 -0.05
N LYS A 201 22.25 13.57 -1.23
CA LYS A 201 22.07 14.78 -2.07
C LYS A 201 20.90 15.64 -1.62
N SER A 202 19.88 15.02 -1.00
CA SER A 202 18.67 15.68 -0.52
C SER A 202 18.18 14.98 0.75
N PRO A 203 17.58 15.69 1.70
CA PRO A 203 16.82 15.05 2.78
C PRO A 203 15.57 14.37 2.22
N CYS A 204 14.89 13.56 3.05
CA CYS A 204 13.60 12.97 2.69
C CYS A 204 12.59 14.04 2.27
N THR A 205 11.83 13.75 1.24
CA THR A 205 10.77 14.59 0.68
C THR A 205 9.57 13.72 0.27
N GLN A 206 8.44 14.33 -0.03
CA GLN A 206 7.30 13.61 -0.61
C GLN A 206 7.66 12.84 -1.90
N TYR A 207 8.68 13.28 -2.65
CA TYR A 207 9.14 12.60 -3.86
C TYR A 207 9.98 11.36 -3.54
N SER A 208 10.73 11.37 -2.43
CA SER A 208 11.44 10.18 -1.95
C SER A 208 10.46 9.14 -1.41
N ASP A 209 9.39 9.57 -0.71
CA ASP A 209 8.31 8.68 -0.29
C ASP A 209 7.63 7.98 -1.48
N VAL A 210 7.34 8.74 -2.55
CA VAL A 210 6.78 8.16 -3.79
C VAL A 210 7.70 7.10 -4.40
N TYR A 211 9.02 7.35 -4.41
CA TYR A 211 9.98 6.37 -4.92
C TYR A 211 9.97 5.08 -4.10
N SER A 212 10.08 5.21 -2.78
CA SER A 212 10.06 4.07 -1.86
C SER A 212 8.74 3.29 -1.94
N PHE A 213 7.61 4.00 -2.03
CA PHE A 213 6.29 3.40 -2.25
C PHE A 213 6.23 2.62 -3.57
N ALA A 214 6.77 3.17 -4.64
CA ALA A 214 6.83 2.49 -5.94
C ALA A 214 7.69 1.22 -5.86
N VAL A 215 8.83 1.24 -5.16
CA VAL A 215 9.67 0.04 -4.96
C VAL A 215 8.88 -1.04 -4.21
N VAL A 216 8.29 -0.71 -3.06
CA VAL A 216 7.50 -1.66 -2.25
C VAL A 216 6.34 -2.26 -3.05
N THR A 217 5.59 -1.43 -3.77
CA THR A 217 4.42 -1.91 -4.51
C THR A 217 4.80 -2.75 -5.72
N PHE A 218 5.87 -2.39 -6.44
CA PHE A 218 6.35 -3.21 -7.55
C PHE A 218 6.84 -4.58 -7.05
N GLU A 219 7.64 -4.60 -5.99
CA GLU A 219 8.15 -5.84 -5.41
C GLU A 219 7.02 -6.76 -4.94
N ALA A 220 6.00 -6.24 -4.28
CA ALA A 220 4.84 -7.02 -3.87
C ALA A 220 3.97 -7.51 -5.04
N LEU A 221 3.96 -6.83 -6.19
CA LEU A 221 3.22 -7.24 -7.38
C LEU A 221 4.02 -8.21 -8.25
N ALA A 222 5.32 -7.98 -8.40
CA ALA A 222 6.20 -8.76 -9.25
C ALA A 222 6.85 -9.96 -8.53
N CYS A 223 6.82 -10.01 -7.20
CA CYS A 223 7.70 -10.88 -6.40
C CYS A 223 9.17 -10.77 -6.83
N ASN A 224 9.57 -9.58 -7.24
CA ASN A 224 10.92 -9.24 -7.64
C ASN A 224 11.17 -7.73 -7.46
N HIS A 225 12.36 -7.38 -7.00
CA HIS A 225 12.73 -5.98 -6.81
C HIS A 225 12.93 -5.25 -8.16
N PRO A 226 12.48 -3.97 -8.32
CA PRO A 226 12.52 -3.29 -9.62
C PRO A 226 13.93 -3.04 -10.18
N PHE A 227 14.97 -3.19 -9.38
CA PHE A 227 16.36 -3.00 -9.80
C PHE A 227 17.21 -4.28 -9.75
N GLU A 228 16.65 -5.41 -9.34
CA GLU A 228 17.36 -6.69 -9.27
C GLU A 228 17.08 -7.54 -10.51
N GLY A 229 17.84 -7.28 -11.58
CA GLY A 229 17.77 -7.97 -12.86
C GLY A 229 19.09 -8.59 -13.28
N ASN A 230 19.22 -8.89 -14.57
CA ASN A 230 20.37 -9.60 -15.15
C ASN A 230 21.73 -8.93 -14.94
N LYS A 231 21.76 -7.59 -14.81
CA LYS A 231 22.99 -6.84 -14.56
C LYS A 231 23.59 -7.13 -13.18
N ILE A 232 22.79 -7.62 -12.26
CA ILE A 232 23.16 -7.92 -10.87
C ILE A 232 23.39 -9.42 -10.69
N SER A 233 22.62 -10.25 -11.36
CA SER A 233 22.67 -11.74 -11.25
C SER A 233 24.01 -12.35 -11.69
N GLY A 234 24.89 -11.59 -12.31
CA GLY A 234 26.20 -12.06 -12.79
C GLY A 234 27.34 -12.07 -11.76
N GLY A 235 27.10 -11.73 -10.48
CA GLY A 235 28.19 -11.67 -9.52
C GLY A 235 27.87 -11.39 -8.07
N TRP A 236 26.59 -11.36 -7.69
CA TRP A 236 26.18 -11.15 -6.31
C TRP A 236 25.38 -12.38 -5.82
N ASP A 237 25.84 -13.00 -4.73
CA ASP A 237 25.11 -14.08 -4.06
C ASP A 237 23.75 -13.55 -3.55
N VAL A 238 22.70 -13.81 -4.32
CA VAL A 238 21.30 -13.46 -3.99
C VAL A 238 20.81 -14.26 -2.78
N GLU A 239 21.46 -15.36 -2.42
CA GLU A 239 21.15 -16.17 -1.21
C GLU A 239 21.34 -15.40 0.11
N SER A 240 22.13 -14.32 0.12
CA SER A 240 22.30 -13.49 1.32
C SER A 240 21.23 -12.40 1.47
N CYS A 241 20.38 -12.19 0.48
CA CYS A 241 19.26 -11.25 0.50
C CYS A 241 17.92 -11.93 0.78
N ALA A 242 17.94 -13.13 1.36
CA ALA A 242 16.73 -13.78 1.84
C ALA A 242 15.99 -12.86 2.80
N TRP A 243 14.71 -12.75 2.60
CA TRP A 243 13.68 -12.01 3.28
C TRP A 243 13.64 -12.27 4.81
N ASP A 244 14.74 -12.09 5.50
CA ASP A 244 14.76 -12.23 6.95
C ASP A 244 14.52 -10.88 7.61
N ALA A 245 13.25 -10.60 7.91
CA ALA A 245 12.81 -9.48 8.72
C ALA A 245 13.41 -9.47 10.14
N THR A 246 14.16 -10.51 10.50
CA THR A 246 14.89 -10.63 11.78
C THR A 246 16.34 -10.12 11.72
N ILE A 247 16.85 -9.77 10.54
CA ILE A 247 18.18 -9.18 10.44
C ILE A 247 18.12 -7.66 10.61
N THR A 248 17.78 -7.22 11.82
CA THR A 248 18.27 -5.96 12.39
C THR A 248 19.76 -6.06 12.78
N LYS A 249 20.48 -6.99 12.20
CA LYS A 249 21.93 -6.93 12.23
C LYS A 249 22.33 -6.00 11.11
N THR A 250 22.78 -4.81 11.49
CA THR A 250 23.68 -3.97 10.74
C THR A 250 24.52 -4.84 9.81
N VAL A 251 23.99 -5.10 8.60
CA VAL A 251 24.86 -5.51 7.52
C VAL A 251 25.76 -4.30 7.34
N PRO A 252 27.07 -4.42 7.53
CA PRO A 252 27.96 -3.33 7.20
C PRO A 252 27.98 -3.25 5.67
N HIS A 253 26.98 -2.62 5.07
CA HIS A 253 27.04 -2.17 3.69
C HIS A 253 27.99 -0.98 3.59
N LYS A 254 29.22 -1.21 4.04
CA LYS A 254 30.39 -0.49 3.57
C LYS A 254 31.09 -1.30 2.51
N VAL A 255 30.42 -1.56 1.39
CA VAL A 255 31.14 -1.52 0.13
C VAL A 255 31.33 -0.03 -0.14
N GLN A 256 32.30 0.57 0.54
CA GLN A 256 32.83 1.86 0.16
C GLN A 256 33.50 1.64 -1.20
N THR A 257 32.73 1.82 -2.28
CA THR A 257 33.35 2.18 -3.54
C THR A 257 34.06 3.50 -3.28
N LYS A 258 35.23 3.70 -3.89
CA LYS A 258 36.03 4.94 -3.80
C LYS A 258 35.26 6.23 -4.15
N SER A 259 34.00 6.11 -4.60
CA SER A 259 33.09 7.21 -4.98
C SER A 259 31.96 7.51 -3.97
N GLY A 260 31.78 6.73 -2.88
CA GLY A 260 30.74 6.95 -1.88
C GLY A 260 29.28 6.73 -2.37
N VAL A 261 29.09 6.21 -3.57
CA VAL A 261 27.76 5.92 -4.17
C VAL A 261 27.45 4.44 -4.00
N ASP A 262 26.27 4.10 -3.49
CA ASP A 262 25.78 2.72 -3.45
C ASP A 262 25.67 2.19 -4.89
N PRO A 263 26.38 1.13 -5.27
CA PRO A 263 26.39 0.64 -6.64
C PRO A 263 25.06 0.04 -7.08
N LEU A 264 24.24 -0.44 -6.14
CA LEU A 264 23.00 -1.15 -6.41
C LEU A 264 21.79 -0.21 -6.40
N TYR A 265 21.61 0.55 -5.32
CA TYR A 265 20.43 1.39 -5.12
C TYR A 265 20.69 2.88 -5.29
N GLY A 266 21.91 3.30 -5.53
CA GLY A 266 22.33 4.69 -5.74
C GLY A 266 21.87 5.33 -7.06
N GLY A 267 21.03 4.65 -7.86
CA GLY A 267 20.38 5.19 -9.05
C GLY A 267 21.14 5.01 -10.37
N ASN A 268 22.27 4.27 -10.38
CA ASN A 268 23.08 4.04 -11.59
C ASN A 268 22.61 2.83 -12.42
N ILE A 269 21.84 1.91 -11.81
CA ILE A 269 21.33 0.72 -12.47
C ILE A 269 19.97 1.03 -13.07
N PRO A 270 19.70 0.70 -14.37
CA PRO A 270 18.38 0.84 -14.95
C PRO A 270 17.41 -0.14 -14.26
N TRP A 271 16.15 0.22 -14.22
CA TRP A 271 15.14 -0.68 -13.68
C TRP A 271 14.85 -1.82 -14.68
N ILE A 272 14.29 -2.91 -14.18
CA ILE A 272 14.18 -4.18 -14.95
C ILE A 272 13.23 -4.11 -16.16
N GLU A 273 12.32 -3.14 -16.21
CA GLU A 273 11.42 -2.88 -17.33
C GLU A 273 11.76 -1.56 -18.06
N ASP A 274 13.01 -1.08 -17.96
CA ASP A 274 13.45 0.13 -18.65
C ASP A 274 13.47 -0.08 -20.17
N LEU A 275 12.67 0.69 -20.91
CA LEU A 275 12.55 0.55 -22.37
C LEU A 275 13.72 1.18 -23.11
N GLN A 276 14.49 2.06 -22.47
CA GLN A 276 15.63 2.76 -23.08
C GLN A 276 16.96 2.05 -22.79
N ASP A 277 17.06 1.39 -21.64
CA ASP A 277 18.24 0.60 -21.26
C ASP A 277 17.80 -0.78 -20.71
N THR A 278 17.76 -1.75 -21.61
CA THR A 278 17.36 -3.14 -21.29
C THR A 278 18.47 -3.98 -20.66
N SER A 279 19.63 -3.39 -20.34
CA SER A 279 20.80 -4.13 -19.82
C SER A 279 20.53 -4.83 -18.48
N ASN A 280 19.53 -4.39 -17.72
CA ASN A 280 19.10 -5.00 -16.45
C ASN A 280 17.75 -5.76 -16.56
N HIS A 281 17.24 -5.97 -17.78
CA HIS A 281 15.98 -6.67 -17.98
C HIS A 281 16.02 -8.10 -17.40
N THR A 282 14.89 -8.53 -16.83
CA THR A 282 14.72 -9.90 -16.33
C THR A 282 13.26 -10.33 -16.40
N THR A 283 13.05 -11.62 -16.60
CA THR A 283 11.74 -12.26 -16.53
C THR A 283 11.46 -12.89 -15.16
N ASN A 284 12.38 -12.73 -14.19
CA ASN A 284 12.20 -13.23 -12.83
C ASN A 284 10.97 -12.63 -12.17
N GLY A 285 10.34 -13.39 -11.28
CA GLY A 285 9.11 -13.03 -10.60
C GLY A 285 7.85 -13.29 -11.42
N LEU A 286 6.75 -12.66 -11.05
CA LEU A 286 5.45 -12.82 -11.72
C LEU A 286 5.39 -12.02 -13.03
N PRO A 287 4.72 -12.55 -14.10
CA PRO A 287 4.64 -11.90 -15.40
C PRO A 287 3.94 -10.53 -15.32
N ARG A 288 4.57 -9.51 -15.90
CA ARG A 288 4.17 -8.09 -15.81
C ARG A 288 2.81 -7.81 -16.44
N GLN A 289 2.45 -8.52 -17.49
CA GLN A 289 1.16 -8.39 -18.19
C GLN A 289 -0.07 -8.64 -17.31
N PHE A 290 0.09 -9.31 -16.17
CA PHE A 290 -1.01 -9.61 -15.27
C PHE A 290 -1.30 -8.50 -14.27
N PHE A 291 -0.37 -7.55 -14.09
CA PHE A 291 -0.54 -6.46 -13.15
C PHE A 291 -0.16 -5.06 -13.67
N LEU A 292 0.53 -4.94 -14.79
CA LEU A 292 0.85 -3.65 -15.40
C LEU A 292 -0.15 -3.33 -16.53
N ASN A 293 -1.04 -2.38 -16.28
CA ASN A 293 -1.77 -1.68 -17.33
C ASN A 293 -1.00 -0.42 -17.76
N ASP A 294 -1.49 0.29 -18.77
CA ASP A 294 -0.87 1.51 -19.31
C ASP A 294 -0.66 2.60 -18.24
N GLU A 295 -1.59 2.74 -17.28
CA GLU A 295 -1.50 3.77 -16.25
C GLU A 295 -0.38 3.42 -15.23
N LEU A 296 -0.39 2.20 -14.71
CA LEU A 296 0.66 1.74 -13.77
C LEU A 296 2.03 1.70 -14.44
N SER A 297 2.13 1.22 -15.69
CA SER A 297 3.37 1.22 -16.47
C SER A 297 3.95 2.64 -16.61
N LYS A 298 3.11 3.62 -16.91
CA LYS A 298 3.55 5.04 -16.99
C LYS A 298 4.02 5.59 -15.65
N LEU A 299 3.37 5.22 -14.53
CA LEU A 299 3.77 5.68 -13.20
C LEU A 299 5.11 5.08 -12.78
N TYR A 300 5.29 3.78 -12.95
CA TYR A 300 6.56 3.10 -12.67
C TYR A 300 7.69 3.63 -13.56
N ASN A 301 7.47 3.75 -14.87
CA ASN A 301 8.44 4.31 -15.80
C ASN A 301 8.89 5.72 -15.39
N LYS A 302 7.94 6.64 -15.14
CA LYS A 302 8.28 8.02 -14.71
C LYS A 302 8.99 8.08 -13.36
N THR A 303 8.87 7.05 -12.53
CA THR A 303 9.53 6.99 -11.22
C THR A 303 10.92 6.36 -11.32
N PHE A 304 11.07 5.32 -12.15
CA PHE A 304 12.24 4.46 -12.19
C PHE A 304 13.13 4.66 -13.43
N ASP A 305 12.68 5.39 -14.47
CA ASP A 305 13.53 5.75 -15.59
C ASP A 305 14.72 6.63 -15.14
N GLU A 306 15.68 6.88 -16.01
CA GLU A 306 16.85 7.70 -15.71
C GLU A 306 16.45 9.09 -15.20
N ASN A 307 15.42 9.69 -15.80
CA ASN A 307 14.92 11.00 -15.41
C ASN A 307 14.30 11.01 -14.02
N GLY A 308 13.43 10.03 -13.69
CA GLY A 308 12.82 9.89 -12.37
C GLY A 308 13.85 9.58 -11.27
N ARG A 309 14.90 8.80 -11.58
CA ARG A 309 16.00 8.53 -10.65
C ARG A 309 16.85 9.78 -10.36
N LYS A 310 17.11 10.61 -11.39
CA LYS A 310 17.97 11.81 -11.28
C LYS A 310 17.24 13.07 -10.84
N ASN A 311 15.94 13.18 -11.13
CA ASN A 311 15.13 14.38 -10.91
C ASN A 311 13.86 14.04 -10.09
N PRO A 312 13.91 14.02 -8.75
CA PRO A 312 12.79 13.62 -7.89
C PRO A 312 11.48 14.33 -8.21
N GLN A 313 11.52 15.62 -8.58
CA GLN A 313 10.34 16.43 -8.90
C GLN A 313 9.59 15.98 -10.18
N LYS A 314 10.20 15.11 -10.99
CA LYS A 314 9.57 14.54 -12.20
C LYS A 314 8.75 13.30 -11.91
N ARG A 315 8.86 12.74 -10.70
CA ARG A 315 8.05 11.60 -10.24
C ARG A 315 6.59 12.01 -10.12
N PRO A 316 5.64 11.13 -10.47
CA PRO A 316 4.21 11.39 -10.27
C PRO A 316 3.90 11.60 -8.78
N THR A 317 2.94 12.47 -8.47
CA THR A 317 2.48 12.59 -7.08
C THR A 317 1.74 11.33 -6.63
N ILE A 318 1.68 11.10 -5.33
CA ILE A 318 1.05 9.92 -4.74
C ILE A 318 -0.46 9.80 -5.08
N TYR A 319 -1.13 10.91 -5.41
CA TYR A 319 -2.50 10.93 -5.91
C TYR A 319 -2.71 10.05 -7.13
N PHE A 320 -1.81 10.13 -8.11
CA PHE A 320 -1.93 9.33 -9.32
C PHE A 320 -1.78 7.84 -9.05
N TRP A 321 -0.94 7.47 -8.07
CA TRP A 321 -0.80 6.09 -7.63
C TRP A 321 -2.06 5.56 -6.96
N ALA A 322 -2.68 6.36 -6.05
CA ALA A 322 -3.93 5.98 -5.41
C ALA A 322 -5.02 5.68 -6.44
N LYS A 323 -5.19 6.58 -7.41
CA LYS A 323 -6.17 6.45 -8.49
C LYS A 323 -5.90 5.27 -9.41
N ALA A 324 -4.64 5.08 -9.84
CA ALA A 324 -4.26 3.99 -10.74
C ALA A 324 -4.45 2.62 -10.09
N PHE A 325 -4.08 2.46 -8.82
CA PHE A 325 -4.31 1.22 -8.08
C PHE A 325 -5.79 0.95 -7.82
N ALA A 326 -6.59 1.98 -7.52
CA ALA A 326 -8.05 1.83 -7.39
C ALA A 326 -8.65 1.29 -8.70
N LYS A 327 -8.30 1.90 -9.84
CA LYS A 327 -8.76 1.47 -11.16
C LYS A 327 -8.27 0.07 -11.51
N ALA A 328 -7.01 -0.28 -11.19
CA ALA A 328 -6.49 -1.63 -11.39
C ALA A 328 -7.29 -2.66 -10.59
N SER A 329 -7.62 -2.37 -9.30
CA SER A 329 -8.49 -3.23 -8.49
C SER A 329 -9.88 -3.39 -9.08
N ASP A 330 -10.46 -2.30 -9.59
CA ASP A 330 -11.82 -2.29 -10.18
C ASP A 330 -11.88 -3.04 -11.52
N THR A 331 -10.75 -3.13 -12.25
CA THR A 331 -10.66 -3.81 -13.54
C THR A 331 -9.89 -5.15 -13.46
N THR A 332 -9.91 -5.81 -12.34
CA THR A 332 -9.26 -7.10 -12.13
C THR A 332 -10.27 -8.25 -12.15
N VAL A 333 -9.93 -9.33 -12.87
CA VAL A 333 -10.66 -10.60 -12.92
C VAL A 333 -9.97 -11.63 -12.05
N SER A 334 -10.73 -12.41 -11.28
CA SER A 334 -10.22 -13.51 -10.47
C SER A 334 -10.66 -14.86 -11.05
N CYS A 335 -9.83 -15.86 -10.89
CA CYS A 335 -10.19 -17.22 -11.21
C CYS A 335 -11.25 -17.74 -10.21
N SER A 336 -12.32 -18.34 -10.74
CA SER A 336 -13.37 -18.96 -9.93
C SER A 336 -12.93 -20.27 -9.28
N ASP A 337 -11.84 -20.89 -9.76
CA ASP A 337 -11.31 -22.10 -9.17
C ASP A 337 -10.65 -21.84 -7.82
N PRO A 338 -11.17 -22.42 -6.72
CA PRO A 338 -10.64 -22.21 -5.38
C PRO A 338 -9.21 -22.73 -5.19
N THR A 339 -8.75 -23.65 -6.07
CA THR A 339 -7.37 -24.17 -6.00
C THR A 339 -6.36 -23.21 -6.66
N CYS A 340 -6.81 -22.36 -7.58
CA CYS A 340 -6.00 -21.35 -8.24
C CYS A 340 -6.01 -20.02 -7.46
N SER A 341 -7.19 -19.47 -7.21
CA SER A 341 -7.41 -18.20 -6.49
C SER A 341 -6.55 -17.00 -6.99
N MET A 342 -6.02 -17.08 -8.20
CA MET A 342 -5.25 -16.00 -8.82
C MET A 342 -6.19 -14.99 -9.48
N SER A 343 -5.76 -13.75 -9.53
CA SER A 343 -6.43 -12.67 -10.26
C SER A 343 -5.45 -11.95 -11.18
N HIS A 344 -5.95 -11.24 -12.19
CA HIS A 344 -5.15 -10.47 -13.14
C HIS A 344 -5.95 -9.28 -13.67
N ILE A 345 -5.27 -8.28 -14.21
CA ILE A 345 -5.92 -7.15 -14.87
C ILE A 345 -6.68 -7.68 -16.10
N PHE A 346 -7.92 -7.23 -16.25
CA PHE A 346 -8.79 -7.62 -17.34
C PHE A 346 -8.13 -7.45 -18.73
N ASN A 347 -8.18 -8.52 -19.50
CA ASN A 347 -7.70 -8.56 -20.87
C ASN A 347 -8.80 -9.18 -21.76
N LYS A 348 -9.32 -8.41 -22.71
CA LYS A 348 -10.42 -8.86 -23.56
C LYS A 348 -10.13 -10.19 -24.28
N GLN A 349 -8.90 -10.38 -24.76
CA GLN A 349 -8.52 -11.59 -25.50
C GLN A 349 -8.54 -12.82 -24.59
N THR A 350 -7.95 -12.72 -23.41
CA THR A 350 -7.88 -13.82 -22.44
C THR A 350 -9.25 -14.10 -21.83
N ASP A 351 -9.95 -13.04 -21.39
CA ASP A 351 -11.09 -13.19 -20.49
C ASP A 351 -12.42 -13.34 -21.20
N LEU A 352 -12.54 -12.83 -22.45
CA LEU A 352 -13.77 -12.92 -23.22
C LEU A 352 -13.65 -13.86 -24.42
N VAL A 353 -12.52 -13.87 -25.13
CA VAL A 353 -12.35 -14.68 -26.32
C VAL A 353 -11.93 -16.10 -25.95
N SER A 354 -10.85 -16.25 -25.16
CA SER A 354 -10.40 -17.55 -24.67
C SER A 354 -11.22 -18.05 -23.49
N ASN A 355 -11.74 -17.14 -22.67
CA ASN A 355 -12.47 -17.40 -21.42
C ASN A 355 -11.73 -18.35 -20.47
N LYS A 356 -10.40 -18.24 -20.41
CA LYS A 356 -9.54 -19.12 -19.63
C LYS A 356 -8.63 -18.35 -18.68
N CYS A 357 -8.51 -18.85 -17.46
CA CYS A 357 -7.57 -18.32 -16.49
C CYS A 357 -6.12 -18.51 -16.98
N PRO A 358 -5.31 -17.44 -17.05
CA PRO A 358 -3.93 -17.54 -17.54
C PRO A 358 -2.97 -18.29 -16.61
N PHE A 359 -3.42 -18.69 -15.41
CA PHE A 359 -2.61 -19.39 -14.43
C PHE A 359 -2.91 -20.89 -14.34
N CYS A 360 -4.16 -21.30 -14.58
CA CYS A 360 -4.57 -22.69 -14.43
C CYS A 360 -5.34 -23.25 -15.64
N ASP A 361 -5.56 -22.46 -16.67
CA ASP A 361 -6.26 -22.81 -17.93
C ASP A 361 -7.73 -23.23 -17.77
N LYS A 362 -8.31 -23.07 -16.56
CA LYS A 362 -9.75 -23.32 -16.32
C LYS A 362 -10.59 -22.15 -16.80
N GLU A 363 -11.87 -22.42 -17.10
CA GLU A 363 -12.81 -21.38 -17.51
C GLU A 363 -13.01 -20.32 -16.41
N LEU A 364 -13.09 -19.04 -16.82
CA LEU A 364 -13.32 -17.91 -15.92
C LEU A 364 -14.79 -17.71 -15.57
N GLY A 365 -15.72 -18.22 -16.40
CA GLY A 365 -17.14 -18.02 -16.21
C GLY A 365 -17.65 -16.68 -16.75
N LYS A 366 -18.78 -16.22 -16.21
CA LYS A 366 -19.39 -14.95 -16.61
C LYS A 366 -18.71 -13.77 -15.92
N ILE A 367 -18.46 -12.70 -16.68
CA ILE A 367 -17.82 -11.48 -16.18
C ILE A 367 -18.76 -10.31 -16.41
N LEU A 368 -19.14 -9.63 -15.33
CA LEU A 368 -19.79 -8.34 -15.36
C LEU A 368 -18.79 -7.28 -15.81
N ILE A 369 -19.14 -6.51 -16.83
CA ILE A 369 -18.29 -5.46 -17.40
C ILE A 369 -19.07 -4.15 -17.39
N ILE A 370 -18.45 -3.09 -16.87
CA ILE A 370 -18.96 -1.73 -17.00
C ILE A 370 -17.95 -0.92 -17.81
N LYS A 371 -18.45 -0.25 -18.84
CA LYS A 371 -17.67 0.63 -19.71
C LYS A 371 -18.15 2.07 -19.57
N SER A 372 -17.22 3.01 -19.71
CA SER A 372 -17.52 4.43 -19.95
C SER A 372 -16.92 4.80 -21.29
N GLN A 373 -17.77 5.14 -22.25
CA GLN A 373 -17.39 5.18 -23.66
C GLN A 373 -16.80 3.79 -24.05
N ASP A 374 -15.63 3.73 -24.67
CA ASP A 374 -14.98 2.47 -25.08
C ASP A 374 -14.05 1.85 -24.02
N SER A 375 -13.90 2.54 -22.88
CA SER A 375 -12.96 2.12 -21.82
C SER A 375 -13.67 1.28 -20.77
N VAL A 376 -13.12 0.12 -20.44
CA VAL A 376 -13.56 -0.69 -19.29
C VAL A 376 -13.15 0.04 -18.01
N VAL A 377 -14.14 0.26 -17.14
CA VAL A 377 -13.96 0.94 -15.85
C VAL A 377 -14.22 0.04 -14.65
N PHE A 378 -14.90 -1.09 -14.86
CA PHE A 378 -15.14 -2.09 -13.83
C PHE A 378 -15.31 -3.49 -14.43
N THR A 379 -14.76 -4.49 -13.78
CA THR A 379 -14.99 -5.91 -14.09
C THR A 379 -15.12 -6.71 -12.80
N ARG A 380 -15.99 -7.72 -12.82
CA ARG A 380 -16.16 -8.65 -11.71
C ARG A 380 -16.74 -9.96 -12.20
N GLU A 381 -16.28 -11.06 -11.66
CA GLU A 381 -16.90 -12.37 -11.81
C GLU A 381 -18.34 -12.28 -11.26
N ILE A 382 -19.31 -12.91 -11.95
CA ILE A 382 -20.69 -12.93 -11.52
C ILE A 382 -21.33 -14.28 -11.79
N GLU A 383 -21.87 -14.87 -10.73
CA GLU A 383 -22.57 -16.14 -10.77
C GLU A 383 -24.06 -15.96 -10.53
N GLU A 384 -24.83 -16.99 -10.86
CA GLU A 384 -26.28 -17.01 -10.62
C GLU A 384 -26.60 -16.81 -9.14
N GLY A 385 -27.47 -15.86 -8.83
CA GLY A 385 -27.84 -15.49 -7.47
C GLY A 385 -26.85 -14.60 -6.74
N GLN A 386 -25.65 -14.40 -7.26
CA GLN A 386 -24.61 -13.54 -6.65
C GLN A 386 -24.94 -12.06 -6.83
N VAL A 387 -24.65 -11.26 -5.80
CA VAL A 387 -24.72 -9.80 -5.83
C VAL A 387 -23.32 -9.22 -5.92
N VAL A 388 -23.08 -8.40 -6.94
CA VAL A 388 -21.84 -7.63 -7.12
C VAL A 388 -22.11 -6.19 -6.71
N GLU A 389 -21.36 -5.71 -5.73
CA GLU A 389 -21.38 -4.32 -5.28
C GLU A 389 -20.38 -3.51 -6.11
N VAL A 390 -20.87 -2.47 -6.79
CA VAL A 390 -20.05 -1.57 -7.62
C VAL A 390 -19.79 -0.29 -6.83
N PRO A 391 -18.51 0.02 -6.51
CA PRO A 391 -18.16 1.18 -5.71
C PRO A 391 -18.44 2.50 -6.46
N GLU A 392 -18.78 3.55 -5.71
CA GLU A 392 -19.06 4.90 -6.24
C GLU A 392 -17.92 5.46 -7.09
N ARG A 393 -16.66 5.14 -6.75
CA ARG A 393 -15.48 5.62 -7.48
C ARG A 393 -15.41 5.22 -8.95
N VAL A 394 -16.20 4.23 -9.38
CA VAL A 394 -16.35 3.83 -10.79
C VAL A 394 -17.12 4.90 -11.57
N PHE A 395 -18.04 5.58 -10.92
CA PHE A 395 -19.02 6.48 -11.55
C PHE A 395 -18.74 7.97 -11.29
N VAL A 396 -18.07 8.28 -10.18
CA VAL A 396 -17.80 9.66 -9.74
C VAL A 396 -16.29 9.92 -9.71
N PRO A 397 -15.84 11.20 -9.63
CA PRO A 397 -14.44 11.52 -9.45
C PRO A 397 -13.84 10.81 -8.22
N PHE A 398 -12.60 10.36 -8.35
CA PHE A 398 -11.88 9.66 -7.29
C PHE A 398 -11.68 10.57 -6.06
N ASP A 399 -12.16 10.13 -4.91
CA ASP A 399 -12.00 10.80 -3.62
C ASP A 399 -10.95 10.05 -2.78
N MET A 400 -9.92 10.75 -2.32
CA MET A 400 -8.82 10.18 -1.55
C MET A 400 -9.10 10.08 -0.05
N ILE A 401 -10.12 10.77 0.44
CA ILE A 401 -10.41 10.87 1.87
C ILE A 401 -11.41 9.80 2.29
N LYS A 402 -12.31 9.43 1.39
CA LYS A 402 -13.40 8.50 1.70
C LYS A 402 -13.08 7.08 1.26
N ASN A 403 -13.38 6.12 2.12
CA ASN A 403 -13.54 4.74 1.68
C ASN A 403 -14.71 4.69 0.69
N PRO A 404 -14.53 4.12 -0.51
CA PRO A 404 -15.59 4.06 -1.49
C PRO A 404 -16.74 3.20 -0.98
N LEU A 405 -17.96 3.77 -1.02
CA LEU A 405 -19.19 3.04 -0.70
C LEU A 405 -19.79 2.46 -1.98
N PRO A 406 -20.57 1.37 -1.91
CA PRO A 406 -21.33 0.89 -3.05
C PRO A 406 -22.31 1.95 -3.55
N LEU A 407 -22.36 2.14 -4.88
CA LEU A 407 -23.37 2.95 -5.55
C LEU A 407 -24.45 2.10 -6.22
N LEU A 408 -24.03 0.98 -6.82
CA LEU A 408 -24.92 0.01 -7.45
C LEU A 408 -24.67 -1.39 -6.89
N SER A 409 -25.76 -2.14 -6.72
CA SER A 409 -25.75 -3.59 -6.51
C SER A 409 -26.30 -4.25 -7.76
N ILE A 410 -25.56 -5.19 -8.34
CA ILE A 410 -25.97 -5.89 -9.57
C ILE A 410 -26.05 -7.38 -9.25
N LYS A 411 -27.23 -7.99 -9.50
CA LYS A 411 -27.49 -9.42 -9.28
C LYS A 411 -27.82 -10.09 -10.63
N LEU A 412 -27.21 -11.23 -10.89
CA LEU A 412 -27.61 -12.11 -11.99
C LEU A 412 -28.63 -13.13 -11.48
N GLU A 413 -29.79 -13.22 -12.12
CA GLU A 413 -30.86 -14.16 -11.76
C GLU A 413 -31.70 -14.54 -12.99
N ASN A 414 -31.80 -15.85 -13.29
CA ASN A 414 -32.57 -16.40 -14.41
C ASN A 414 -32.27 -15.71 -15.78
N ASN A 415 -31.01 -15.48 -16.10
CA ASN A 415 -30.55 -14.74 -17.28
C ASN A 415 -30.97 -13.27 -17.32
N PHE A 416 -31.37 -12.70 -16.20
CA PHE A 416 -31.60 -11.27 -16.08
C PHE A 416 -30.58 -10.63 -15.14
N LEU A 417 -30.20 -9.39 -15.45
CA LEU A 417 -29.45 -8.55 -14.53
C LEU A 417 -30.41 -7.59 -13.81
N MET A 418 -30.42 -7.69 -12.49
CA MET A 418 -31.15 -6.76 -11.65
C MET A 418 -30.17 -5.71 -11.10
N LEU A 419 -30.32 -4.48 -11.60
CA LEU A 419 -29.65 -3.30 -11.05
C LEU A 419 -30.48 -2.76 -9.91
N LYS A 420 -29.80 -2.44 -8.81
CA LYS A 420 -30.41 -1.77 -7.67
C LYS A 420 -29.46 -0.67 -7.17
N LYS A 421 -30.00 0.53 -6.98
CA LYS A 421 -29.29 1.61 -6.31
C LYS A 421 -29.01 1.21 -4.86
N SER A 422 -27.76 1.32 -4.42
CA SER A 422 -27.36 0.95 -3.06
C SER A 422 -27.93 1.92 -2.03
N GLN A 423 -28.16 1.44 -0.81
CA GLN A 423 -28.64 2.28 0.30
C GLN A 423 -27.46 2.87 1.08
N THR A 424 -26.81 3.85 0.50
CA THR A 424 -25.66 4.54 1.11
C THR A 424 -25.86 6.04 1.00
N SER A 425 -25.19 6.80 1.87
CA SER A 425 -25.28 8.28 1.89
C SER A 425 -24.88 8.94 0.56
N THR A 426 -23.96 8.32 -0.17
CA THR A 426 -23.55 8.82 -1.51
C THR A 426 -24.57 8.43 -2.55
N ALA A 427 -25.08 7.20 -2.53
CA ALA A 427 -26.13 6.75 -3.43
C ALA A 427 -27.38 7.61 -3.29
N ASP A 428 -27.80 7.96 -2.08
CA ASP A 428 -28.98 8.81 -1.85
C ASP A 428 -28.92 10.17 -2.57
N LYS A 429 -27.70 10.71 -2.74
CA LYS A 429 -27.44 12.00 -3.40
C LYS A 429 -27.19 11.89 -4.91
N THR A 430 -27.16 10.68 -5.46
CA THR A 430 -26.80 10.43 -6.85
C THR A 430 -28.00 9.91 -7.63
N SER A 431 -28.44 10.61 -8.66
CA SER A 431 -29.48 10.12 -9.56
C SER A 431 -28.90 9.22 -10.64
N ILE A 432 -29.57 8.11 -10.91
CA ILE A 432 -29.24 7.12 -11.92
C ILE A 432 -30.37 7.09 -12.94
N PHE A 433 -30.06 7.31 -14.20
CA PHE A 433 -31.05 7.34 -15.28
C PHE A 433 -30.82 6.16 -16.24
N CYS A 434 -31.92 5.59 -16.73
CA CYS A 434 -31.91 4.65 -17.83
C CYS A 434 -33.09 4.98 -18.76
N ASP A 435 -32.83 5.07 -20.08
CA ASP A 435 -33.80 5.51 -21.07
C ASP A 435 -34.47 6.86 -20.70
N GLY A 436 -33.69 7.79 -20.14
CA GLY A 436 -34.15 9.12 -19.72
C GLY A 436 -35.01 9.14 -18.44
N LYS A 437 -35.27 8.03 -17.80
CA LYS A 437 -36.04 7.92 -16.55
C LYS A 437 -35.12 7.63 -15.38
N GLU A 438 -35.32 8.29 -14.25
CA GLU A 438 -34.63 7.97 -13.01
C GLU A 438 -35.04 6.57 -12.52
N ILE A 439 -34.03 5.77 -12.13
CA ILE A 439 -34.23 4.40 -11.68
C ILE A 439 -33.68 4.21 -10.28
N TYR A 440 -34.37 3.42 -9.45
CA TYR A 440 -33.92 2.88 -8.18
C TYR A 440 -33.63 1.38 -8.30
N ASN A 441 -34.33 0.69 -9.18
CA ASN A 441 -34.10 -0.68 -9.63
C ASN A 441 -34.46 -0.82 -11.10
N LYS A 442 -33.80 -1.74 -11.78
CA LYS A 442 -34.14 -2.11 -13.18
C LYS A 442 -33.73 -3.55 -13.44
N LEU A 443 -34.61 -4.27 -14.13
CA LEU A 443 -34.36 -5.60 -14.66
C LEU A 443 -34.13 -5.50 -16.15
N PHE A 444 -33.12 -6.18 -16.68
CA PHE A 444 -32.86 -6.28 -18.12
C PHE A 444 -32.24 -7.63 -18.47
N ASP A 445 -32.41 -8.05 -19.72
CA ASP A 445 -31.89 -9.31 -20.23
C ASP A 445 -30.37 -9.28 -20.23
N SER A 446 -29.70 -10.27 -19.63
CA SER A 446 -28.26 -10.34 -19.53
C SER A 446 -27.53 -10.55 -20.87
N SER A 447 -28.28 -10.93 -21.94
CA SER A 447 -27.75 -11.05 -23.29
C SER A 447 -27.62 -9.69 -24.00
N ALA A 448 -28.27 -8.64 -23.49
CA ALA A 448 -28.23 -7.28 -24.02
C ALA A 448 -27.41 -6.35 -23.13
N ALA A 449 -26.75 -5.36 -23.72
CA ALA A 449 -26.08 -4.30 -22.96
C ALA A 449 -27.15 -3.30 -22.45
N CYS A 450 -26.98 -2.85 -21.20
CA CYS A 450 -27.81 -1.80 -20.59
C CYS A 450 -27.03 -0.50 -20.48
N GLU A 451 -27.62 0.60 -20.97
CA GLU A 451 -27.04 1.92 -20.79
C GLU A 451 -27.65 2.63 -19.58
N ILE A 452 -26.83 3.19 -18.73
CA ILE A 452 -27.23 4.05 -17.63
C ILE A 452 -26.46 5.37 -17.67
N THR A 453 -27.08 6.43 -17.19
CA THR A 453 -26.44 7.75 -17.05
C THR A 453 -26.35 8.14 -15.59
N ILE A 454 -25.17 8.51 -15.14
CA ILE A 454 -24.87 8.99 -13.77
C ILE A 454 -24.02 10.26 -13.90
N ASN A 455 -24.46 11.36 -13.28
CA ASN A 455 -23.76 12.65 -13.32
C ASN A 455 -23.37 13.09 -14.74
N ALA A 456 -24.35 13.01 -15.67
CA ALA A 456 -24.19 13.34 -17.09
C ALA A 456 -23.14 12.48 -17.86
N ARG A 457 -22.70 11.36 -17.30
CA ARG A 457 -21.81 10.39 -17.95
C ARG A 457 -22.59 9.11 -18.23
N THR A 458 -22.40 8.56 -19.43
CA THR A 458 -23.02 7.31 -19.84
C THR A 458 -22.09 6.12 -19.56
N PHE A 459 -22.69 5.06 -19.03
CA PHE A 459 -22.02 3.80 -18.74
C PHE A 459 -22.81 2.65 -19.37
N THR A 460 -22.10 1.74 -19.99
CA THR A 460 -22.68 0.51 -20.56
C THR A 460 -22.37 -0.65 -19.63
N ILE A 461 -23.39 -1.41 -19.24
CA ILE A 461 -23.29 -2.62 -18.40
C ILE A 461 -23.59 -3.83 -19.26
N GLU A 462 -22.71 -4.79 -19.28
CA GLU A 462 -22.85 -6.01 -20.09
C GLU A 462 -22.25 -7.23 -19.38
N ILE A 463 -22.64 -8.43 -19.81
CA ILE A 463 -22.01 -9.69 -19.40
C ILE A 463 -21.15 -10.20 -20.54
N GLY A 464 -19.90 -10.52 -20.23
CA GLY A 464 -18.97 -11.22 -21.10
C GLY A 464 -18.63 -12.60 -20.56
N GLY A 465 -17.87 -13.41 -21.34
CA GLY A 465 -17.46 -14.75 -20.98
C GLY A 465 -18.31 -15.84 -21.59
N ALA A 466 -18.30 -17.05 -21.04
CA ALA A 466 -19.01 -18.19 -21.58
C ALA A 466 -20.51 -17.91 -21.75
N LYS A 467 -21.02 -18.27 -22.95
CA LYS A 467 -22.45 -18.20 -23.28
C LYS A 467 -23.23 -19.29 -22.57
#